data_2e89ea1f7f556612f961b9d46bc41523
#
_entry.id   2e89ea1f7f556612f961b9d46bc41523
#
_cell.length_a   1.000
_cell.length_b   1.000
_cell.length_c   1.000
_cell.angle_alpha   90.00
_cell.angle_beta   90.00
_cell.angle_gamma   90.00
#
_symmetry.space_group_name_H-M   'P 1'
#
loop_
_entity.id
_entity.type
_entity.pdbx_description
1 polymer ?
#
loop_
_entity_poly.entity_id
_entity_poly.type
_entity_poly.pdbx_seq_one_letter_code
_entity_poly.pdbx_strand_id
1 'polypeptide(L)' 'MAVSGATESVAVRTWRYEKDTYLLVVNCTTNAQTATLTLSEDAGRLVSSDFGPAPRIEGRTVEASLEPIGYRMLRLR' A
#
# COMPACT_ATOMS: atom_id res chain seq x y z
N MET A 1 0.44 4.43 12.59
CA MET A 1 0.23 3.04 12.14
C MET A 1 1.54 2.45 11.66
N ALA A 2 1.87 1.26 12.09
CA ALA A 2 3.05 0.55 11.60
C ALA A 2 2.66 -0.37 10.44
N VAL A 3 3.54 -0.51 9.47
CA VAL A 3 3.32 -1.35 8.29
C VAL A 3 4.54 -2.24 8.12
N SER A 4 4.31 -3.55 7.97
CA SER A 4 5.35 -4.52 7.62
C SER A 4 5.12 -5.05 6.21
N GLY A 5 6.16 -5.62 5.59
CA GLY A 5 6.10 -6.11 4.22
C GLY A 5 6.96 -5.31 3.26
N ALA A 6 7.56 -4.21 3.70
CA ALA A 6 8.54 -3.48 2.90
C ALA A 6 9.80 -4.34 2.71
N THR A 7 10.38 -4.29 1.52
CA THR A 7 11.58 -5.05 1.16
C THR A 7 12.58 -4.12 0.50
N GLU A 8 13.74 -4.64 0.08
CA GLU A 8 14.70 -3.86 -0.72
C GLU A 8 14.09 -3.44 -2.07
N SER A 9 13.13 -4.22 -2.56
CA SER A 9 12.49 -3.98 -3.85
C SER A 9 11.26 -3.08 -3.75
N VAL A 10 10.63 -3.02 -2.58
CA VAL A 10 9.37 -2.29 -2.38
C VAL A 10 9.47 -1.42 -1.14
N ALA A 11 9.41 -0.12 -1.34
CA ALA A 11 9.40 0.85 -0.25
C ALA A 11 7.98 1.23 0.12
N VAL A 12 7.73 1.46 1.40
CA VAL A 12 6.40 1.84 1.90
C VAL A 12 6.54 3.03 2.83
N ARG A 13 5.65 4.02 2.63
CA ARG A 13 5.49 5.14 3.54
C ARG A 13 4.04 5.20 3.98
N THR A 14 3.81 5.56 5.24
CA THR A 14 2.47 5.70 5.77
C THR A 14 2.37 6.96 6.62
N TRP A 15 1.22 7.62 6.57
CA TRP A 15 0.93 8.77 7.43
C TRP A 15 -0.57 8.88 7.62
N ARG A 16 -0.96 9.64 8.64
CA ARG A 16 -2.36 9.93 8.92
C ARG A 16 -2.65 11.41 8.74
N TYR A 17 -3.78 11.68 8.12
CA TYR A 17 -4.31 13.03 8.01
C TYR A 17 -5.81 12.99 8.26
N GLU A 18 -6.25 13.70 9.30
CA GLU A 18 -7.64 13.67 9.75
C GLU A 18 -8.07 12.24 10.12
N LYS A 19 -9.07 11.70 9.40
CA LYS A 19 -9.59 10.35 9.65
C LYS A 19 -8.98 9.28 8.75
N ASP A 20 -8.17 9.71 7.79
CA ASP A 20 -7.68 8.82 6.76
C ASP A 20 -6.23 8.41 7.00
N THR A 21 -5.92 7.19 6.61
CA THR A 21 -4.56 6.67 6.58
C THR A 21 -4.13 6.57 5.13
N TYR A 22 -2.95 7.10 4.84
CA TYR A 22 -2.38 7.09 3.50
C TYR A 22 -1.21 6.13 3.45
N LEU A 23 -1.15 5.35 2.38
CA LEU A 23 -0.03 4.45 2.10
C LEU A 23 0.54 4.81 0.74
N LEU A 24 1.83 5.06 0.70
CA LEU A 24 2.56 5.19 -0.55
C LEU A 24 3.45 3.96 -0.70
N VAL A 25 3.23 3.20 -1.75
CA VAL A 25 3.97 1.96 -2.03
C VAL A 25 4.73 2.15 -3.32
N VAL A 26 6.04 1.94 -3.28
CA VAL A 26 6.92 2.20 -4.42
C VAL A 26 7.65 0.92 -4.81
N ASN A 27 7.54 0.54 -6.09
CA ASN A 27 8.32 -0.55 -6.65
C ASN A 27 9.63 0.03 -7.19
N CYS A 28 10.74 -0.37 -6.55
CA CYS A 28 12.07 0.10 -6.90
C CYS A 28 12.77 -0.80 -7.92
N THR A 29 12.05 -1.74 -8.54
CA THR A 29 12.63 -2.69 -9.50
C THR A 29 12.09 -2.46 -10.90
N THR A 30 12.76 -3.09 -11.89
CA THR A 30 12.32 -3.06 -13.29
C THR A 30 11.33 -4.16 -13.62
N ASN A 31 10.91 -4.94 -12.62
CA ASN A 31 9.94 -6.02 -12.78
C ASN A 31 8.64 -5.68 -12.05
N ALA A 32 7.52 -6.15 -12.56
CA ALA A 32 6.25 -6.04 -11.86
C ALA A 32 6.35 -6.79 -10.52
N GLN A 33 5.78 -6.21 -9.47
CA GLN A 33 5.79 -6.76 -8.12
C GLN A 33 4.39 -6.78 -7.54
N THR A 34 4.15 -7.72 -6.63
CA THR A 34 2.95 -7.71 -5.80
C THR A 34 3.41 -7.49 -4.38
N ALA A 35 2.95 -6.39 -3.78
CA ALA A 35 3.30 -6.07 -2.39
C ALA A 35 2.19 -6.56 -1.47
N THR A 36 2.55 -7.37 -0.49
CA THR A 36 1.65 -7.81 0.58
C THR A 36 2.06 -7.11 1.86
N LEU A 37 1.23 -6.20 2.33
CA LEU A 37 1.53 -5.36 3.48
C LEU A 37 0.65 -5.78 4.65
N THR A 38 1.23 -5.86 5.84
CA THR A 38 0.51 -6.13 7.07
C THR A 38 0.53 -4.88 7.92
N LEU A 39 -0.66 -4.38 8.27
CA LEU A 39 -0.82 -3.18 9.07
C LEU A 39 -0.90 -3.55 10.56
N SER A 40 -0.54 -2.62 11.43
CA SER A 40 -0.65 -2.81 12.88
C SER A 40 -2.11 -2.76 13.35
N GLU A 41 -2.99 -2.19 12.54
CA GLU A 41 -4.41 -2.07 12.81
C GLU A 41 -5.21 -2.56 11.61
N ASP A 42 -6.52 -2.76 11.80
CA ASP A 42 -7.40 -3.09 10.68
C ASP A 42 -7.33 -1.99 9.61
N ALA A 43 -7.21 -2.41 8.35
CA ALA A 43 -7.09 -1.48 7.23
C ALA A 43 -8.33 -0.62 7.04
N GLY A 44 -9.48 -1.11 7.51
CA GLY A 44 -10.72 -0.42 7.30
C GLY A 44 -11.18 -0.50 5.85
N ARG A 45 -11.65 0.61 5.32
CA ARG A 45 -12.23 0.68 3.98
C ARG A 45 -11.33 1.46 3.04
N LEU A 46 -11.14 0.96 1.84
CA LEU A 46 -10.46 1.69 0.79
C LEU A 46 -11.32 2.87 0.33
N VAL A 47 -10.79 4.08 0.44
CA VAL A 47 -11.47 5.30 -0.01
C VAL A 47 -11.07 5.62 -1.44
N SER A 48 -9.77 5.55 -1.74
CA SER A 48 -9.27 5.79 -3.09
C SER A 48 -7.98 5.05 -3.33
N SER A 49 -7.71 4.77 -4.60
CA SER A 49 -6.48 4.13 -5.04
C SER A 49 -6.05 4.81 -6.34
N ASP A 50 -4.86 5.40 -6.33
CA ASP A 50 -4.32 6.10 -7.48
C ASP A 50 -3.19 5.31 -8.11
N PHE A 51 -2.98 5.51 -9.41
CA PHE A 51 -1.86 4.96 -10.18
C PHE A 51 -1.91 3.46 -10.42
N GLY A 52 -3.12 2.87 -10.47
CA GLY A 52 -3.28 1.47 -10.82
C GLY A 52 -4.59 0.88 -10.32
N PRO A 53 -4.77 -0.45 -10.49
CA PRO A 53 -5.99 -1.12 -10.04
C PRO A 53 -6.11 -1.12 -8.52
N ALA A 54 -7.35 -1.25 -8.03
CA ALA A 54 -7.59 -1.26 -6.59
C ALA A 54 -6.87 -2.42 -5.91
N PRO A 55 -6.31 -2.21 -4.71
CA PRO A 55 -5.66 -3.28 -3.96
C PRO A 55 -6.71 -4.21 -3.36
N ARG A 56 -6.28 -5.41 -3.01
CA ARG A 56 -7.09 -6.33 -2.24
C ARG A 56 -6.85 -6.07 -0.75
N ILE A 57 -7.92 -5.86 -0.01
CA ILE A 57 -7.84 -5.57 1.43
C ILE A 57 -8.59 -6.65 2.19
N GLU A 58 -7.93 -7.22 3.19
CA GLU A 58 -8.49 -8.27 4.02
C GLU A 58 -8.00 -8.08 5.46
N GLY A 59 -8.85 -7.53 6.33
CA GLY A 59 -8.47 -7.25 7.71
C GLY A 59 -7.32 -6.26 7.79
N ARG A 60 -6.16 -6.75 8.24
CA ARG A 60 -4.94 -5.95 8.34
C ARG A 60 -3.99 -6.12 7.16
N THR A 61 -4.39 -6.91 6.18
CA THR A 61 -3.54 -7.21 5.03
C THR A 61 -3.99 -6.42 3.81
N VAL A 62 -3.04 -5.79 3.14
CA VAL A 62 -3.26 -5.06 1.89
C VAL A 62 -2.35 -5.65 0.84
N GLU A 63 -2.92 -6.12 -0.27
CA GLU A 63 -2.16 -6.67 -1.39
C GLU A 63 -2.32 -5.76 -2.59
N ALA A 64 -1.23 -5.21 -3.07
CA ALA A 64 -1.22 -4.26 -4.18
C ALA A 64 -0.29 -4.73 -5.29
N SER A 65 -0.77 -4.67 -6.53
CA SER A 65 0.04 -4.95 -7.71
C SER A 65 0.73 -3.68 -8.16
N LEU A 66 2.03 -3.77 -8.44
CA LEU A 66 2.87 -2.65 -8.80
C LEU A 66 3.48 -2.88 -10.17
N GLU A 67 3.44 -1.87 -11.02
CA GLU A 67 4.12 -1.89 -12.30
C GLU A 67 5.63 -1.67 -12.10
N PRO A 68 6.49 -2.02 -13.08
CA PRO A 68 7.92 -1.76 -12.99
C PRO A 68 8.20 -0.27 -12.74
N ILE A 69 9.05 0.00 -11.76
CA ILE A 69 9.41 1.36 -11.34
C ILE A 69 8.17 2.23 -11.13
N GLY A 70 7.12 1.60 -10.58
CA GLY A 70 5.85 2.26 -10.36
C GLY A 70 5.57 2.54 -8.89
N TYR A 71 4.51 3.28 -8.64
CA TYR A 71 4.09 3.54 -7.27
C TYR A 71 2.56 3.59 -7.19
N ARG A 72 2.06 3.39 -5.98
CA ARG A 72 0.63 3.40 -5.67
C ARG A 72 0.38 4.27 -4.45
N MET A 73 -0.65 5.06 -4.52
CA MET A 73 -1.14 5.83 -3.37
C MET A 73 -2.49 5.28 -2.96
N LEU A 74 -2.59 4.84 -1.71
CA LEU A 74 -3.82 4.28 -1.15
C LEU A 74 -4.31 5.16 -0.02
N ARG A 75 -5.62 5.36 0.05
CA ARG A 75 -6.27 6.11 1.11
C ARG A 75 -7.28 5.21 1.78
N LEU A 76 -7.11 4.98 3.07
CA LEU A 76 -7.93 4.09 3.87
C LEU A 76 -8.66 4.86 4.97
N ARG A 77 -9.85 4.40 5.29
CA ARG A 77 -10.64 5.03 6.36
C ARG A 77 -11.17 3.99 7.33
#